data_dca497ea2089cb4b3c1859c53ed43fec
#
_entry.id   dca497ea2089cb4b3c1859c53ed43fec
#
_cell.length_a   1.000
_cell.length_b   1.000
_cell.length_c   1.000
_cell.angle_alpha   90.00
_cell.angle_beta   90.00
_cell.angle_gamma   90.00
#
_symmetry.space_group_name_H-M   'P 1'
#
loop_
_entity.id
_entity.type
_entity.pdbx_description
1 polymer ?
#
loop_
_entity_poly.entity_id
_entity_poly.type
_entity_poly.pdbx_seq_one_letter_code
_entity_poly.pdbx_strand_id
1 'polypeptide(L)'
;MPPERTPRQRIIQLITGGRLSSYQLAQMLGIPERQVEEHLPHIVKTVARDPSRRFILEPSVCQDCGFIFRDRTKLTRPGRCPTCRSEGIAAPRYGIESR
;
A
#
# COMPACT_ATOMS: atom_id res chain seq x y z
N MET A 1 19.03 -24.90 2.44
CA MET A 1 17.76 -24.16 2.49
C MET A 1 17.99 -22.74 2.07
N PRO A 2 17.12 -22.18 1.22
CA PRO A 2 17.23 -20.77 0.91
C PRO A 2 16.96 -19.97 2.21
N PRO A 3 17.64 -18.83 2.40
CA PRO A 3 17.37 -17.98 3.55
C PRO A 3 15.91 -17.51 3.54
N GLU A 4 15.32 -17.38 4.72
CA GLU A 4 13.99 -16.83 4.81
C GLU A 4 14.00 -15.40 4.26
N ARG A 5 12.94 -15.08 3.50
CA ARG A 5 12.79 -13.74 2.98
C ARG A 5 12.40 -12.80 4.09
N THR A 6 12.95 -11.59 4.07
CA THR A 6 12.56 -10.54 5.00
C THR A 6 11.08 -10.17 4.78
N PRO A 7 10.39 -9.62 5.78
CA PRO A 7 9.02 -9.15 5.57
C PRO A 7 8.90 -8.18 4.40
N ARG A 8 9.90 -7.31 4.22
CA ARG A 8 9.92 -6.35 3.11
C ARG A 8 9.97 -7.04 1.74
N GLN A 9 10.82 -8.07 1.60
CA GLN A 9 10.90 -8.86 0.37
C GLN A 9 9.60 -9.61 0.10
N ARG A 10 8.95 -10.12 1.14
CA ARG A 10 7.67 -10.81 1.02
C ARG A 10 6.56 -9.86 0.57
N ILE A 11 6.54 -8.64 1.10
CA ILE A 11 5.58 -7.63 0.68
C ILE A 11 5.75 -7.30 -0.80
N ILE A 12 6.99 -7.05 -1.24
CA ILE A 12 7.29 -6.77 -2.65
C ILE A 12 6.76 -7.89 -3.54
N GLN A 13 7.00 -9.12 -3.16
CA GLN A 13 6.53 -10.28 -3.93
C GLN A 13 5.01 -10.33 -4.00
N LEU A 14 4.33 -10.09 -2.89
CA LEU A 14 2.87 -10.19 -2.83
C LEU A 14 2.16 -9.09 -3.62
N ILE A 15 2.72 -7.88 -3.67
CA ILE A 15 2.09 -6.77 -4.39
C ILE A 15 2.53 -6.68 -5.85
N THR A 16 3.51 -7.45 -6.28
CA THR A 16 3.93 -7.49 -7.68
C THR A 16 2.83 -8.11 -8.53
N GLY A 17 2.30 -7.33 -9.46
CA GLY A 17 1.19 -7.75 -10.31
C GLY A 17 -0.17 -7.72 -9.63
N GLY A 18 -0.26 -7.19 -8.42
CA GLY A 18 -1.50 -7.15 -7.65
C GLY A 18 -1.76 -5.78 -7.03
N ARG A 19 -2.82 -5.73 -6.24
CA ARG A 19 -3.21 -4.55 -5.45
C ARG A 19 -3.68 -5.03 -4.08
N LEU A 20 -2.90 -4.75 -3.03
CA LEU A 20 -3.22 -5.18 -1.68
C LEU A 20 -3.09 -4.00 -0.71
N SER A 21 -3.98 -3.94 0.27
CA SER A 21 -3.91 -2.96 1.35
C SER A 21 -2.93 -3.40 2.43
N SER A 22 -2.57 -2.48 3.32
CA SER A 22 -1.72 -2.81 4.47
C SER A 22 -2.39 -3.84 5.38
N TYR A 23 -3.70 -3.79 5.54
CA TYR A 23 -4.45 -4.77 6.31
C TYR A 23 -4.33 -6.17 5.70
N GLN A 24 -4.55 -6.28 4.38
CA GLN A 24 -4.44 -7.56 3.70
C GLN A 24 -3.03 -8.15 3.80
N LEU A 25 -2.01 -7.31 3.63
CA LEU A 25 -0.62 -7.73 3.77
C LEU A 25 -0.31 -8.19 5.19
N ALA A 26 -0.81 -7.48 6.20
CA ALA A 26 -0.63 -7.85 7.60
C ALA A 26 -1.22 -9.23 7.88
N GLN A 27 -2.42 -9.50 7.35
CA GLN A 27 -3.08 -10.80 7.49
C GLN A 27 -2.26 -11.92 6.82
N MET A 28 -1.77 -11.67 5.61
CA MET A 28 -1.02 -12.67 4.85
C MET A 28 0.33 -12.98 5.48
N LEU A 29 0.96 -12.00 6.11
CA LEU A 29 2.29 -12.14 6.69
C LEU A 29 2.26 -12.51 8.18
N GLY A 30 1.11 -12.38 8.84
CA GLY A 30 1.02 -12.62 10.26
C GLY A 30 1.76 -11.59 11.11
N ILE A 31 1.82 -10.34 10.64
CA ILE A 31 2.46 -9.23 11.37
C ILE A 31 1.45 -8.10 11.58
N PRO A 32 1.68 -7.19 12.54
CA PRO A 32 0.81 -6.04 12.72
C PRO A 32 0.81 -5.13 11.49
N GLU A 33 -0.34 -4.54 11.19
CA GLU A 33 -0.50 -3.62 10.08
C GLU A 33 0.49 -2.45 10.16
N ARG A 34 0.75 -1.98 11.37
CA ARG A 34 1.72 -0.92 11.62
C ARG A 34 3.12 -1.25 11.06
N GLN A 35 3.55 -2.50 11.19
CA GLN A 35 4.83 -2.92 10.64
C GLN A 35 4.83 -2.90 9.11
N VAL A 36 3.72 -3.30 8.50
CA VAL A 36 3.57 -3.18 7.05
C VAL A 36 3.72 -1.71 6.62
N GLU A 37 3.04 -0.81 7.30
CA GLU A 37 3.10 0.62 7.00
C GLU A 37 4.52 1.18 7.14
N GLU A 38 5.30 0.69 8.11
CA GLU A 38 6.69 1.09 8.30
C GLU A 38 7.61 0.62 7.16
N HIS A 39 7.29 -0.52 6.55
CA HIS A 39 8.07 -1.06 5.43
C HIS A 39 7.78 -0.34 4.10
N LEU A 40 6.58 0.19 3.91
CA LEU A 40 6.15 0.72 2.62
C LEU A 40 7.03 1.86 2.08
N PRO A 41 7.45 2.87 2.86
CA PRO A 41 8.33 3.91 2.34
C PRO A 41 9.67 3.38 1.82
N HIS A 42 10.20 2.35 2.46
CA HIS A 42 11.44 1.71 2.03
C HIS A 42 11.24 0.94 0.71
N ILE A 43 10.08 0.30 0.57
CA ILE A 43 9.73 -0.42 -0.66
C ILE A 43 9.59 0.56 -1.82
N VAL A 44 8.95 1.70 -1.61
CA VAL A 44 8.83 2.76 -2.63
C VAL A 44 10.20 3.17 -3.14
N LYS A 45 11.15 3.39 -2.23
CA LYS A 45 12.53 3.77 -2.60
C LYS A 45 13.25 2.65 -3.35
N THR A 46 13.07 1.40 -2.92
CA THR A 46 13.69 0.25 -3.56
C THR A 46 13.20 0.09 -5.00
N VAL A 47 11.89 0.19 -5.20
CA VAL A 47 11.28 0.07 -6.52
C VAL A 47 11.66 1.24 -7.43
N ALA A 48 11.79 2.45 -6.87
CA ALA A 48 12.18 3.64 -7.63
C ALA A 48 13.58 3.51 -8.25
N ARG A 49 14.45 2.68 -7.67
CA ARG A 49 15.80 2.44 -8.18
C ARG A 49 15.83 1.46 -9.35
N ASP A 50 14.73 0.75 -9.58
CA ASP A 50 14.64 -0.25 -10.65
C ASP A 50 13.89 0.33 -11.84
N PRO A 51 14.59 0.62 -12.96
CA PRO A 51 13.93 1.24 -14.12
C PRO A 51 12.92 0.34 -14.81
N SER A 52 12.93 -0.97 -14.52
CA SER A 52 12.00 -1.92 -15.12
C SER A 52 10.68 -2.04 -14.37
N ARG A 53 10.56 -1.44 -13.20
CA ARG A 53 9.37 -1.54 -12.35
C ARG A 53 8.90 -0.17 -11.88
N ARG A 54 7.63 -0.09 -11.50
CA ARG A 54 7.07 1.11 -10.86
C ARG A 54 6.17 0.71 -9.71
N PHE A 55 6.17 1.53 -8.67
CA PHE A 55 5.26 1.37 -7.52
C PHE A 55 3.93 2.04 -7.84
N ILE A 56 2.83 1.33 -7.57
CA ILE A 56 1.48 1.83 -7.81
C ILE A 56 0.80 2.06 -6.46
N LEU A 57 0.29 3.26 -6.27
CA LEU A 57 -0.59 3.58 -5.15
C LEU A 57 -2.01 3.76 -5.69
N GLU A 58 -2.87 2.80 -5.41
CA GLU A 58 -4.29 2.91 -5.71
C GLU A 58 -4.93 3.76 -4.60
N PRO A 59 -5.49 4.92 -4.93
CA PRO A 59 -5.91 5.87 -3.90
C PRO A 59 -7.09 5.39 -3.07
N SER A 60 -7.17 5.90 -1.84
CA SER A 60 -8.33 5.70 -0.98
C SER A 60 -9.57 6.37 -1.58
N VAL A 61 -10.74 5.86 -1.24
CA VAL A 61 -12.03 6.39 -1.69
C VAL A 61 -12.94 6.49 -0.49
N CYS A 62 -13.66 7.61 -0.36
CA CYS A 62 -14.69 7.75 0.65
C CYS A 62 -15.87 6.85 0.28
N GLN A 63 -16.27 5.98 1.21
CA GLN A 63 -17.37 5.03 0.99
C GLN A 63 -18.75 5.71 1.02
N ASP A 64 -18.83 6.91 1.59
CA ASP A 64 -20.10 7.61 1.73
C ASP A 64 -20.39 8.59 0.59
N CYS A 65 -19.37 9.26 0.04
CA CYS A 65 -19.60 10.25 -1.02
C CYS A 65 -18.80 9.97 -2.30
N GLY A 66 -17.92 8.97 -2.30
CA GLY A 66 -17.15 8.61 -3.50
C GLY A 66 -15.94 9.49 -3.78
N PHE A 67 -15.58 10.39 -2.85
CA PHE A 67 -14.38 11.22 -3.04
C PHE A 67 -13.13 10.35 -3.18
N ILE A 68 -12.32 10.63 -4.21
CA ILE A 68 -11.08 9.89 -4.48
C ILE A 68 -9.90 10.74 -4.05
N PHE A 69 -9.01 10.19 -3.21
CA PHE A 69 -7.85 10.89 -2.64
C PHE A 69 -6.67 10.88 -3.62
N ARG A 70 -6.86 11.44 -4.82
CA ARG A 70 -5.86 11.36 -5.92
C ARG A 70 -4.58 12.11 -5.61
N ASP A 71 -4.66 13.22 -4.90
CA ASP A 71 -3.51 14.09 -4.64
C ASP A 71 -2.77 13.74 -3.36
N ARG A 72 -3.21 12.70 -2.67
CA ARG A 72 -2.59 12.28 -1.41
C ARG A 72 -1.33 11.48 -1.70
N THR A 73 -0.20 11.92 -1.14
CA THR A 73 1.09 11.25 -1.27
C THR A 73 1.40 10.31 -0.10
N LYS A 74 0.68 10.45 1.01
CA LYS A 74 0.87 9.56 2.16
C LYS A 74 0.38 8.16 1.83
N LEU A 75 1.09 7.16 2.31
CA LEU A 75 0.79 5.76 2.06
C LEU A 75 -0.28 5.18 2.99
N THR A 76 -0.61 5.88 4.06
CA THR A 76 -1.59 5.44 5.04
C THR A 76 -3.01 5.88 4.67
N ARG A 77 -4.01 5.19 5.24
CA ARG A 77 -5.41 5.53 5.02
C ARG A 77 -5.74 6.91 5.63
N PRO A 78 -6.45 7.78 4.90
CA PRO A 78 -6.91 9.04 5.47
C PRO A 78 -7.89 8.81 6.62
N GLY A 79 -7.86 9.70 7.61
CA GLY A 79 -8.76 9.61 8.75
C GLY A 79 -10.16 10.14 8.48
N ARG A 80 -10.32 11.09 7.55
CA ARG A 80 -11.58 11.75 7.31
C ARG A 80 -11.66 12.29 5.88
N CYS A 81 -12.86 12.25 5.31
CA CYS A 81 -13.13 12.80 3.99
C CYS A 81 -13.21 14.32 4.04
N PRO A 82 -12.48 15.05 3.15
CA PRO A 82 -12.56 16.52 3.14
C PRO A 82 -13.88 17.05 2.60
N THR A 83 -14.63 16.24 1.87
CA THR A 83 -15.90 16.64 1.25
C THR A 83 -17.10 16.44 2.17
N CYS A 84 -17.25 15.26 2.76
CA CYS A 84 -18.41 14.92 3.57
C CYS A 84 -18.08 14.68 5.06
N ARG A 85 -16.80 14.73 5.42
CA ARG A 85 -16.28 14.52 6.78
C ARG A 85 -16.52 13.13 7.34
N SER A 86 -16.90 12.16 6.51
CA SER A 86 -17.04 10.78 6.93
C SER A 86 -15.68 10.17 7.28
N GLU A 87 -15.67 9.24 8.22
CA GLU A 87 -14.52 8.42 8.56
C GLU A 87 -14.53 7.09 7.82
N GLY A 88 -15.56 6.81 7.04
CA GLY A 88 -15.71 5.59 6.26
C GLY A 88 -14.88 5.64 4.98
N ILE A 89 -13.57 5.52 5.12
CA ILE A 89 -12.62 5.62 4.03
C ILE A 89 -12.07 4.23 3.69
N ALA A 90 -12.19 3.83 2.41
CA ALA A 90 -11.57 2.60 1.94
C ALA A 90 -10.04 2.76 1.95
N ALA A 91 -9.33 1.76 2.45
CA ALA A 91 -7.88 1.81 2.56
C ALA A 91 -7.24 1.90 1.17
N PRO A 92 -6.09 2.58 1.04
CA PRO A 92 -5.33 2.55 -0.20
C PRO A 92 -4.76 1.15 -0.44
N ARG A 93 -4.51 0.83 -1.70
CA ARG A 93 -3.89 -0.45 -2.06
C ARG A 93 -2.58 -0.19 -2.80
N TYR A 94 -1.66 -1.12 -2.67
CA TYR A 94 -0.31 -0.98 -3.19
C TYR A 94 -0.03 -2.07 -4.19
N GLY A 95 0.75 -1.74 -5.21
CA GLY A 95 1.14 -2.68 -6.23
C GLY A 95 2.48 -2.33 -6.84
N ILE A 96 3.05 -3.28 -7.56
CA ILE A 96 4.26 -3.09 -8.36
C ILE A 96 3.97 -3.65 -9.74
N GLU A 97 4.29 -2.89 -10.76
CA GLU A 97 4.10 -3.30 -12.15
C GLU A 97 5.39 -3.11 -12.94
N SER A 98 5.53 -3.90 -14.01
CA SER A 98 6.57 -3.71 -15.00
C SER A 98 6.29 -2.44 -15.80
N ARG A 99 7.33 -1.73 -16.13
CA ARG A 99 7.24 -0.57 -17.02
C ARG A 99 7.21 -1.02 -18.48
#